data_cd1b0ec977bcf644cac3e55adc949802
#
_entry.id   cd1b0ec977bcf644cac3e55adc949802
#
_cell.length_a   1.000
_cell.length_b   1.000
_cell.length_c   1.000
_cell.angle_alpha   90.00
_cell.angle_beta   90.00
_cell.angle_gamma   90.00
#
_symmetry.space_group_name_H-M   'P 1'
#
loop_
_entity.id
_entity.type
_entity.pdbx_description
1 polymer ?
#
loop_
_entity_poly.entity_id
_entity_poly.type
_entity_poly.pdbx_seq_one_letter_code
_entity_poly.pdbx_strand_id
1 'polypeptide(L)'
;MHYKDVALFTDLDGTLFNSQRQISPENRLAIEAFIADGGSFGISTGRAASNALDLVPDIPINTWSVVLNGAAAYHHESGRIAPVSCLPKDTMESEIRWVLQALPEIQIMLCTDGPLLFLSDLDLIDMISGLPISPCPTSPWMRL
;
A
#
# COMPACT_ATOMS: atom_id res chain seq x y z
N MET A 1 -17.40 1.12 26.99
CA MET A 1 -16.40 0.08 26.66
C MET A 1 -15.23 0.87 26.07
N HIS A 2 -14.02 0.74 26.58
CA HIS A 2 -12.92 1.53 26.05
C HIS A 2 -12.10 0.68 25.08
N TYR A 3 -11.88 1.21 23.87
CA TYR A 3 -11.15 0.51 22.79
C TYR A 3 -9.64 0.81 22.78
N LYS A 4 -9.08 1.27 23.90
CA LYS A 4 -7.68 1.76 23.99
C LYS A 4 -6.61 0.78 23.47
N ASP A 5 -6.87 -0.52 23.55
CA ASP A 5 -5.92 -1.55 23.09
C ASP A 5 -6.46 -2.32 21.86
N VAL A 6 -7.41 -1.72 21.12
CA VAL A 6 -8.01 -2.34 19.95
C VAL A 6 -7.62 -1.57 18.70
N ALA A 7 -7.06 -2.29 17.72
CA ALA A 7 -6.83 -1.78 16.36
C ALA A 7 -7.80 -2.46 15.39
N LEU A 8 -8.50 -1.65 14.62
CA LEU A 8 -9.42 -2.08 13.57
C LEU A 8 -8.85 -1.71 12.21
N PHE A 9 -8.74 -2.71 11.33
CA PHE A 9 -8.33 -2.50 9.94
C PHE A 9 -9.46 -2.95 9.03
N THR A 10 -9.73 -2.18 7.99
CA THR A 10 -10.73 -2.52 6.97
C THR A 10 -10.13 -2.42 5.57
N ASP A 11 -10.58 -3.29 4.67
CA ASP A 11 -10.35 -3.11 3.25
C ASP A 11 -11.25 -1.99 2.71
N LEU A 12 -10.89 -1.42 1.58
CA LEU A 12 -11.60 -0.33 0.92
C LEU A 12 -12.62 -0.84 -0.08
N ASP A 13 -12.15 -1.51 -1.12
CA ASP A 13 -12.96 -1.88 -2.29
C ASP A 13 -13.86 -3.09 -1.99
N GLY A 14 -15.17 -2.89 -2.08
CA GLY A 14 -16.14 -3.93 -1.78
C GLY A 14 -16.36 -4.21 -0.28
N THR A 15 -15.72 -3.45 0.61
CA THR A 15 -15.87 -3.57 2.07
C THR A 15 -16.30 -2.24 2.69
N LEU A 16 -15.41 -1.27 2.82
CA LEU A 16 -15.75 0.04 3.39
C LEU A 16 -16.48 0.93 2.39
N PHE A 17 -16.12 0.84 1.12
CA PHE A 17 -16.76 1.58 0.04
C PHE A 17 -18.04 0.91 -0.44
N ASN A 18 -19.08 1.72 -0.66
CA ASN A 18 -20.28 1.32 -1.38
C ASN A 18 -20.02 1.23 -2.91
N SER A 19 -21.06 0.90 -3.70
CA SER A 19 -20.96 0.81 -5.17
C SER A 19 -20.60 2.12 -5.87
N GLN A 20 -20.73 3.25 -5.18
CA GLN A 20 -20.35 4.58 -5.67
C GLN A 20 -18.94 5.00 -5.22
N ARG A 21 -18.18 4.08 -4.59
CA ARG A 21 -16.86 4.34 -3.98
C ARG A 21 -16.90 5.43 -2.91
N GLN A 22 -17.96 5.45 -2.13
CA GLN A 22 -18.14 6.37 -1.02
C GLN A 22 -18.31 5.59 0.27
N ILE A 23 -17.92 6.20 1.38
CA ILE A 23 -18.18 5.69 2.71
C ILE A 23 -19.53 6.21 3.15
N SER A 24 -20.37 5.32 3.68
CA SER A 24 -21.67 5.76 4.18
C SER A 24 -21.50 6.67 5.41
N PRO A 25 -22.40 7.62 5.63
CA PRO A 25 -22.39 8.46 6.81
C PRO A 25 -22.39 7.66 8.12
N GLU A 26 -23.10 6.53 8.14
CA GLU A 26 -23.18 5.64 9.30
C GLU A 26 -21.81 5.01 9.61
N ASN A 27 -21.10 4.50 8.58
CA ASN A 27 -19.76 3.95 8.74
C ASN A 27 -18.77 5.02 9.23
N ARG A 28 -18.87 6.24 8.69
CA ARG A 28 -18.04 7.37 9.13
C ARG A 28 -18.26 7.65 10.61
N LEU A 29 -19.50 7.83 11.03
CA LEU A 29 -19.84 8.08 12.44
C LEU A 29 -19.39 6.95 13.36
N ALA A 30 -19.50 5.69 12.91
CA ALA A 30 -19.04 4.55 13.68
C ALA A 30 -17.50 4.56 13.87
N ILE A 31 -16.75 4.89 12.83
CA ILE A 31 -15.27 5.03 12.88
C ILE A 31 -14.89 6.16 13.83
N GLU A 32 -15.52 7.33 13.70
CA GLU A 32 -15.26 8.48 14.58
C GLU A 32 -15.55 8.15 16.05
N ALA A 33 -16.67 7.47 16.33
CA ALA A 33 -17.01 7.04 17.68
C ALA A 33 -16.01 6.01 18.23
N PHE A 34 -15.56 5.05 17.41
CA PHE A 34 -14.55 4.08 17.78
C PHE A 34 -13.23 4.73 18.16
N ILE A 35 -12.76 5.71 17.35
CA ILE A 35 -11.55 6.47 17.63
C ILE A 35 -11.69 7.34 18.88
N ALA A 36 -12.84 8.01 19.04
CA ALA A 36 -13.13 8.84 20.22
C ALA A 36 -13.13 8.03 21.53
N ASP A 37 -13.48 6.73 21.47
CA ASP A 37 -13.43 5.81 22.62
C ASP A 37 -12.05 5.12 22.77
N GLY A 38 -11.01 5.62 22.09
CA GLY A 38 -9.60 5.24 22.23
C GLY A 38 -9.12 4.17 21.27
N GLY A 39 -9.92 3.77 20.28
CA GLY A 39 -9.54 2.79 19.26
C GLY A 39 -8.55 3.32 18.24
N SER A 40 -7.77 2.43 17.64
CA SER A 40 -6.88 2.72 16.52
C SER A 40 -7.51 2.21 15.22
N PHE A 41 -7.74 3.12 14.25
CA PHE A 41 -8.35 2.78 12.97
C PHE A 41 -7.38 2.99 11.81
N GLY A 42 -7.20 1.96 10.99
CA GLY A 42 -6.38 1.97 9.77
C GLY A 42 -7.07 1.25 8.62
N ILE A 43 -6.48 1.32 7.43
CA ILE A 43 -6.92 0.57 6.26
C ILE A 43 -5.94 -0.56 5.92
N SER A 44 -6.44 -1.60 5.25
CA SER A 44 -5.63 -2.69 4.71
C SER A 44 -6.06 -2.91 3.26
N THR A 45 -5.21 -2.53 2.30
CA THR A 45 -5.58 -2.49 0.88
C THR A 45 -4.47 -2.99 -0.03
N GLY A 46 -4.85 -3.52 -1.20
CA GLY A 46 -3.90 -3.81 -2.29
C GLY A 46 -3.36 -2.57 -3.01
N ARG A 47 -3.96 -1.41 -2.78
CA ARG A 47 -3.57 -0.15 -3.42
C ARG A 47 -2.24 0.37 -2.87
N ALA A 48 -1.53 1.15 -3.71
CA ALA A 48 -0.41 1.98 -3.23
C ALA A 48 -0.94 3.11 -2.33
N ALA A 49 -0.11 3.60 -1.41
CA ALA A 49 -0.49 4.66 -0.47
C ALA A 49 -1.05 5.91 -1.17
N SER A 50 -0.40 6.38 -2.24
CA SER A 50 -0.85 7.53 -3.03
C SER A 50 -2.28 7.34 -3.54
N ASN A 51 -2.57 6.19 -4.14
CA ASN A 51 -3.90 5.91 -4.70
C ASN A 51 -4.97 5.63 -3.64
N ALA A 52 -4.58 5.14 -2.46
CA ALA A 52 -5.51 4.90 -1.36
C ALA A 52 -5.92 6.21 -0.69
N LEU A 53 -4.97 7.13 -0.48
CA LEU A 53 -5.21 8.40 0.20
C LEU A 53 -6.12 9.34 -0.58
N ASP A 54 -5.97 9.39 -1.90
CA ASP A 54 -6.82 10.21 -2.78
C ASP A 54 -8.31 9.81 -2.70
N LEU A 55 -8.59 8.56 -2.33
CA LEU A 55 -9.95 8.03 -2.21
C LEU A 55 -10.58 8.24 -0.82
N VAL A 56 -9.75 8.53 0.18
CA VAL A 56 -10.19 8.59 1.58
C VAL A 56 -9.79 9.89 2.29
N PRO A 57 -9.88 11.07 1.63
CA PRO A 57 -9.36 12.32 2.17
C PRO A 57 -9.99 12.71 3.52
N ASP A 58 -11.19 12.17 3.80
CA ASP A 58 -11.98 12.53 4.97
C ASP A 58 -12.14 11.39 5.99
N ILE A 59 -11.41 10.27 5.86
CA ILE A 59 -11.47 9.21 6.87
C ILE A 59 -10.48 9.56 7.98
N PRO A 60 -10.91 9.56 9.24
CA PRO A 60 -10.02 9.78 10.37
C PRO A 60 -9.17 8.53 10.65
N ILE A 61 -8.10 8.33 9.88
CA ILE A 61 -7.12 7.28 10.12
C ILE A 61 -6.12 7.78 11.15
N ASN A 62 -6.00 7.10 12.28
CA ASN A 62 -5.15 7.49 13.40
C ASN A 62 -4.05 6.48 13.74
N THR A 63 -3.78 5.54 12.85
CA THR A 63 -2.71 4.55 12.99
C THR A 63 -2.07 4.23 11.63
N TRP A 64 -1.13 3.30 11.61
CA TRP A 64 -0.56 2.77 10.38
C TRP A 64 -1.64 2.10 9.51
N SER A 65 -1.48 2.20 8.20
CA SER A 65 -2.26 1.43 7.23
C SER A 65 -1.39 0.41 6.53
N VAL A 66 -1.97 -0.71 6.18
CA VAL A 66 -1.33 -1.76 5.37
C VAL A 66 -1.65 -1.48 3.91
N VAL A 67 -0.63 -1.37 3.08
CA VAL A 67 -0.75 -1.06 1.65
C VAL A 67 0.00 -2.08 0.80
N LEU A 68 -0.25 -2.09 -0.52
CA LEU A 68 0.41 -3.00 -1.46
C LEU A 68 0.26 -4.48 -1.04
N ASN A 69 -0.93 -4.91 -0.63
CA ASN A 69 -1.20 -6.27 -0.16
C ASN A 69 -0.27 -6.74 0.98
N GLY A 70 0.16 -5.83 1.86
CA GLY A 70 1.05 -6.14 2.97
C GLY A 70 2.54 -5.96 2.69
N ALA A 71 2.92 -5.56 1.47
CA ALA A 71 4.33 -5.29 1.15
C ALA A 71 4.88 -4.03 1.83
N ALA A 72 4.00 -3.10 2.23
CA ALA A 72 4.38 -1.90 2.95
C ALA A 72 3.33 -1.47 3.98
N ALA A 73 3.77 -0.72 4.98
CA ALA A 73 2.92 0.03 5.88
C ALA A 73 3.08 1.54 5.62
N TYR A 74 1.98 2.28 5.75
CA TYR A 74 1.94 3.73 5.55
C TYR A 74 1.43 4.43 6.81
N HIS A 75 2.15 5.46 7.27
CA HIS A 75 1.76 6.27 8.42
C HIS A 75 1.19 7.61 7.95
N HIS A 76 -0.10 7.82 8.17
CA HIS A 76 -0.83 8.96 7.62
C HIS A 76 -0.33 10.32 8.08
N GLU A 77 -0.05 10.49 9.36
CA GLU A 77 0.36 11.77 9.93
C GLU A 77 1.74 12.23 9.42
N SER A 78 2.69 11.30 9.29
CA SER A 78 4.07 11.62 8.86
C SER A 78 4.32 11.44 7.38
N GLY A 79 3.38 10.82 6.62
CA GLY A 79 3.59 10.44 5.22
C GLY A 79 4.64 9.35 5.01
N ARG A 80 5.07 8.66 6.08
CA ARG A 80 6.15 7.69 6.03
C ARG A 80 5.67 6.36 5.49
N ILE A 81 6.40 5.82 4.52
CA ILE A 81 6.25 4.44 4.03
C ILE A 81 7.32 3.58 4.72
N ALA A 82 6.91 2.45 5.27
CA ALA A 82 7.78 1.44 5.83
C ALA A 82 7.61 0.14 5.02
N PRO A 83 8.55 -0.20 4.13
CA PRO A 83 8.50 -1.46 3.40
C PRO A 83 8.67 -2.63 4.37
N VAL A 84 7.83 -3.66 4.20
CA VAL A 84 7.86 -4.89 4.98
C VAL A 84 8.66 -5.95 4.24
N SER A 85 8.50 -6.02 2.91
CA SER A 85 9.20 -6.96 2.06
C SER A 85 9.46 -6.33 0.69
N CYS A 86 10.65 -6.59 0.14
CA CYS A 86 11.03 -6.15 -1.20
C CYS A 86 11.67 -7.30 -1.95
N LEU A 87 11.55 -7.27 -3.27
CA LEU A 87 12.29 -8.19 -4.14
C LEU A 87 13.72 -7.69 -4.32
N PRO A 88 14.73 -8.59 -4.31
CA PRO A 88 16.08 -8.23 -4.72
C PRO A 88 16.07 -7.69 -6.16
N LYS A 89 16.82 -6.61 -6.41
CA LYS A 89 16.82 -5.90 -7.70
C LYS A 89 17.15 -6.84 -8.85
N ASP A 90 18.25 -7.59 -8.74
CA ASP A 90 18.72 -8.48 -9.82
C ASP A 90 17.68 -9.58 -10.14
N THR A 91 17.05 -10.15 -9.11
CA THR A 91 15.97 -11.13 -9.27
C THR A 91 14.77 -10.50 -9.98
N MET A 92 14.34 -9.32 -9.53
CA MET A 92 13.23 -8.59 -10.13
C MET A 92 13.48 -8.30 -11.62
N GLU A 93 14.66 -7.77 -11.98
CA GLU A 93 15.01 -7.46 -13.36
C GLU A 93 15.01 -8.70 -14.25
N SER A 94 15.58 -9.81 -13.78
CA SER A 94 15.61 -11.06 -14.53
C SER A 94 14.22 -11.64 -14.78
N GLU A 95 13.35 -11.63 -13.77
CA GLU A 95 11.98 -12.12 -13.87
C GLU A 95 11.13 -11.23 -14.81
N ILE A 96 11.25 -9.91 -14.70
CA ILE A 96 10.54 -8.99 -15.59
C ILE A 96 10.97 -9.20 -17.05
N ARG A 97 12.27 -9.32 -17.33
CA ARG A 97 12.77 -9.59 -18.69
C ARG A 97 12.21 -10.89 -19.24
N TRP A 98 12.24 -11.94 -18.44
CA TRP A 98 11.70 -13.24 -18.84
C TRP A 98 10.18 -13.15 -19.15
N VAL A 99 9.41 -12.49 -18.30
CA VAL A 99 7.96 -12.37 -18.48
C VAL A 99 7.62 -11.55 -19.74
N LEU A 100 8.28 -10.41 -19.97
CA LEU A 100 8.02 -9.58 -21.15
C LEU A 100 8.48 -10.25 -22.46
N GLN A 101 9.51 -11.10 -22.41
CA GLN A 101 9.89 -11.91 -23.56
C GLN A 101 8.89 -13.02 -23.87
N ALA A 102 8.35 -13.67 -22.85
CA ALA A 102 7.38 -14.76 -23.01
C ALA A 102 5.97 -14.26 -23.34
N LEU A 103 5.58 -13.07 -22.85
CA LEU A 103 4.24 -12.49 -22.94
C LEU A 103 4.34 -10.99 -23.31
N PRO A 104 4.68 -10.65 -24.56
CA PRO A 104 4.95 -9.24 -24.94
C PRO A 104 3.73 -8.31 -24.89
N GLU A 105 2.53 -8.85 -24.83
CA GLU A 105 1.27 -8.09 -24.75
C GLU A 105 0.85 -7.72 -23.31
N ILE A 106 1.55 -8.17 -22.30
CA ILE A 106 1.21 -7.82 -20.92
C ILE A 106 1.85 -6.50 -20.48
N GLN A 107 1.25 -5.91 -19.47
CA GLN A 107 1.82 -4.78 -18.75
C GLN A 107 2.14 -5.20 -17.32
N ILE A 108 3.35 -4.89 -16.87
CA ILE A 108 3.79 -5.15 -15.50
C ILE A 108 3.73 -3.83 -14.71
N MET A 109 3.11 -3.87 -13.55
CA MET A 109 3.13 -2.76 -12.60
C MET A 109 4.17 -3.03 -11.51
N LEU A 110 5.18 -2.17 -11.45
CA LEU A 110 6.21 -2.19 -10.42
C LEU A 110 5.86 -1.15 -9.34
N CYS A 111 5.74 -1.64 -8.10
CA CYS A 111 5.49 -0.78 -6.95
C CYS A 111 6.83 -0.46 -6.27
N THR A 112 7.15 0.82 -6.16
CA THR A 112 8.35 1.32 -5.50
C THR A 112 7.98 2.13 -4.26
N ASP A 113 8.96 2.62 -3.53
CA ASP A 113 8.79 3.62 -2.45
C ASP A 113 8.41 5.02 -2.97
N GLY A 114 8.42 5.19 -4.30
CA GLY A 114 8.00 6.38 -5.04
C GLY A 114 6.80 6.11 -5.96
N PRO A 115 6.86 6.57 -7.21
CA PRO A 115 5.77 6.39 -8.16
C PRO A 115 5.60 4.93 -8.58
N LEU A 116 4.37 4.58 -8.97
CA LEU A 116 4.10 3.32 -9.66
C LEU A 116 4.70 3.38 -11.07
N LEU A 117 5.44 2.35 -11.45
CA LEU A 117 6.03 2.23 -12.78
C LEU A 117 5.28 1.16 -13.57
N PHE A 118 4.93 1.46 -14.81
CA PHE A 118 4.27 0.53 -15.72
C PHE A 118 5.24 0.17 -16.84
N LEU A 119 5.50 -1.11 -16.99
CA LEU A 119 6.46 -1.66 -17.94
C LEU A 119 5.73 -2.45 -19.00
N SER A 120 5.90 -2.08 -20.26
CA SER A 120 5.29 -2.73 -21.42
C SER A 120 6.32 -3.28 -22.42
N ASP A 121 7.60 -2.92 -22.27
CA ASP A 121 8.68 -3.37 -23.14
C ASP A 121 10.03 -3.46 -22.39
N LEU A 122 11.01 -4.08 -23.06
CA LEU A 122 12.32 -4.34 -22.47
C LEU A 122 13.18 -3.07 -22.30
N ASP A 123 12.96 -2.04 -23.11
CA ASP A 123 13.76 -0.82 -23.07
C ASP A 123 13.50 -0.05 -21.76
N LEU A 124 12.28 -0.16 -21.22
CA LEU A 124 11.92 0.43 -19.94
C LEU A 124 12.66 -0.20 -18.75
N ILE A 125 13.10 -1.44 -18.87
CA ILE A 125 13.87 -2.12 -17.82
C ILE A 125 15.25 -1.44 -17.67
N ASP A 126 15.88 -1.07 -18.76
CA ASP A 126 17.20 -0.42 -18.71
C ASP A 126 17.12 0.97 -18.07
N MET A 127 15.99 1.66 -18.25
CA MET A 127 15.71 2.90 -17.52
C MET A 127 15.59 2.68 -16.00
N ILE A 128 14.95 1.57 -15.58
CA ILE A 128 14.77 1.25 -14.16
C ILE A 128 16.08 0.81 -13.53
N SER A 129 16.92 0.08 -14.27
CA SER A 129 18.23 -0.38 -13.81
C SER A 129 19.12 0.78 -13.34
N GLY A 130 18.93 1.98 -13.92
CA GLY A 130 19.60 3.22 -13.53
C GLY A 130 18.96 3.98 -12.35
N LEU A 131 17.74 3.61 -11.92
CA LEU A 131 17.11 4.29 -10.80
C LEU A 131 17.74 3.87 -9.46
N PRO A 132 17.92 4.81 -8.53
CA PRO A 132 18.33 4.48 -7.16
C PRO A 132 17.13 3.80 -6.46
N ILE A 133 17.00 2.49 -6.66
CA ILE A 133 16.08 1.68 -5.88
C ILE A 133 16.76 1.49 -4.52
N SER A 134 16.21 2.09 -3.49
CA SER A 134 16.71 1.92 -2.14
C SER A 134 16.70 0.44 -1.78
N PRO A 135 17.81 -0.11 -1.26
CA PRO A 135 17.79 -1.48 -0.77
C PRO A 135 16.67 -1.59 0.27
N CYS A 136 15.92 -2.68 0.21
CA CYS A 136 14.93 -2.96 1.24
C CYS A 136 15.59 -2.83 2.61
N PRO A 137 15.13 -1.93 3.49
CA PRO A 137 15.68 -1.87 4.82
C PRO A 137 15.50 -3.25 5.43
N THR A 138 16.58 -3.83 5.92
CA THR A 138 16.51 -5.05 6.74
C THR A 138 15.66 -4.69 7.95
N SER A 139 14.37 -5.00 7.86
CA SER A 139 13.38 -4.64 8.87
C SER A 139 13.81 -5.24 10.20
N PRO A 140 13.91 -4.43 11.28
CA PRO A 140 14.17 -4.97 12.62
C PRO A 140 13.09 -5.99 13.07
N TRP A 141 11.93 -6.03 12.41
CA TRP A 141 10.82 -6.93 12.71
C TRP A 141 10.99 -8.35 12.13
N MET A 142 11.98 -8.60 11.26
CA MET A 142 12.31 -9.95 10.76
C MET A 142 13.21 -10.75 11.71
N ARG A 143 13.42 -10.30 12.94
CA ARG A 143 14.17 -11.02 13.98
C ARG A 143 13.23 -11.43 15.12
N LEU A 144 12.17 -12.14 14.80
CA LEU A 144 11.41 -12.93 15.77
C LEU A 144 11.54 -14.40 15.44
#